data_f2655d5512c6dd78e638100e5274aa94
#
_entry.id   f2655d5512c6dd78e638100e5274aa94
#
_cell.length_a   1.000
_cell.length_b   1.000
_cell.length_c   1.000
_cell.angle_alpha   90.00
_cell.angle_beta   90.00
_cell.angle_gamma   90.00
#
_symmetry.space_group_name_H-M   'P 1'
#
loop_
_entity.id
_entity.type
_entity.pdbx_description
1 polymer ?
#
loop_
_entity_poly.entity_id
_entity_poly.type
_entity_poly.pdbx_seq_one_letter_code
_entity_poly.pdbx_strand_id
1 'polypeptide(L)'
;MTRPPLRLARPGQLPAPATGDDSLQILNEATDRLAALRTPYWLGDSAVRLHALASLIAQAGQLLPQAVRDARDQELTWDQIGELLNISAATAARRYRNKP
;
A
#
# COMPACT_ATOMS: atom_id res chain seq x y z
N MET A 1 8.08 -19.99 15.04
CA MET A 1 7.62 -18.97 15.99
C MET A 1 6.29 -18.40 15.54
N THR A 2 5.33 -18.39 16.44
CA THR A 2 4.00 -17.88 16.13
C THR A 2 4.00 -16.37 16.36
N ARG A 3 3.57 -15.60 15.37
CA ARG A 3 3.42 -14.15 15.54
C ARG A 3 2.17 -13.89 16.39
N PRO A 4 2.21 -12.91 17.32
CA PRO A 4 0.99 -12.51 18.03
C PRO A 4 -0.02 -11.93 17.06
N PRO A 5 -1.32 -12.07 17.34
CA PRO A 5 -2.35 -11.41 16.51
C PRO A 5 -2.13 -9.91 16.48
N LEU A 6 -2.28 -9.31 15.30
CA LEU A 6 -2.08 -7.86 15.13
C LEU A 6 -3.01 -7.04 16.03
N ARG A 7 -4.23 -7.52 16.26
CA ARG A 7 -5.20 -6.83 17.12
C ARG A 7 -4.74 -6.69 18.56
N LEU A 8 -3.77 -7.50 19.01
CA LEU A 8 -3.20 -7.44 20.35
C LEU A 8 -1.97 -6.53 20.43
N ALA A 9 -1.47 -6.04 19.29
CA ALA A 9 -0.33 -5.13 19.28
C ALA A 9 -0.70 -3.81 19.93
N ARG A 10 0.23 -3.24 20.69
CA ARG A 10 0.03 -1.92 21.29
C ARG A 10 0.14 -0.83 20.21
N PRO A 11 -0.56 0.32 20.40
CA PRO A 11 -0.33 1.46 19.52
C PRO A 11 1.16 1.82 19.48
N GLY A 12 1.67 2.14 18.30
CA GLY A 12 3.07 2.47 18.09
C GLY A 12 3.98 1.28 17.83
N GLN A 13 3.47 0.04 17.91
CA GLN A 13 4.26 -1.17 17.65
C GLN A 13 4.15 -1.67 16.21
N LEU A 14 3.20 -1.16 15.44
CA LEU A 14 3.01 -1.60 14.07
C LEU A 14 3.98 -0.86 13.13
N PRO A 15 4.49 -1.54 12.11
CA PRO A 15 5.42 -0.91 11.18
C PRO A 15 4.73 0.14 10.31
N ALA A 16 5.42 1.24 10.06
CA ALA A 16 5.04 2.18 9.00
C ALA A 16 5.27 1.53 7.63
N PRO A 17 4.73 2.14 6.56
CA PRO A 17 4.99 1.65 5.21
C PRO A 17 6.48 1.48 4.95
N ALA A 18 6.85 0.41 4.26
CA ALA A 18 8.25 0.10 3.99
C ALA A 18 8.84 1.07 2.97
N THR A 19 10.03 1.60 3.29
CA THR A 19 10.77 2.52 2.42
C THR A 19 12.24 2.11 2.29
N GLY A 20 12.62 0.94 2.79
CA GLY A 20 13.99 0.45 2.77
C GLY A 20 14.45 0.00 1.37
N ASP A 21 15.75 -0.28 1.25
CA ASP A 21 16.36 -0.65 -0.02
C ASP A 21 15.73 -1.90 -0.64
N ASP A 22 15.40 -2.90 0.18
CA ASP A 22 14.80 -4.13 -0.31
C ASP A 22 13.42 -3.88 -0.93
N SER A 23 12.60 -3.07 -0.27
CA SER A 23 11.28 -2.74 -0.79
C SER A 23 11.36 -1.86 -2.04
N LEU A 24 12.33 -0.94 -2.09
CA LEU A 24 12.58 -0.14 -3.29
C LEU A 24 13.03 -1.02 -4.46
N GLN A 25 13.87 -2.02 -4.21
CA GLN A 25 14.30 -2.93 -5.26
C GLN A 25 13.11 -3.71 -5.83
N ILE A 26 12.24 -4.24 -4.97
CA ILE A 26 11.04 -4.95 -5.40
C ILE A 26 10.15 -4.03 -6.24
N LEU A 27 9.97 -2.79 -5.80
CA LEU A 27 9.17 -1.81 -6.53
C LEU A 27 9.78 -1.48 -7.88
N ASN A 28 11.11 -1.31 -7.94
CA ASN A 28 11.81 -1.06 -9.20
C ASN A 28 11.62 -2.22 -10.18
N GLU A 29 11.74 -3.46 -9.71
CA GLU A 29 11.51 -4.64 -10.53
C GLU A 29 10.08 -4.71 -11.05
N ALA A 30 9.11 -4.43 -10.19
CA ALA A 30 7.70 -4.40 -10.57
C ALA A 30 7.44 -3.29 -11.60
N THR A 31 8.06 -2.12 -11.42
CA THR A 31 7.96 -1.01 -12.36
C THR A 31 8.49 -1.40 -13.73
N ASP A 32 9.65 -2.05 -13.78
CA ASP A 32 10.26 -2.50 -15.02
C ASP A 32 9.38 -3.53 -15.74
N ARG A 33 8.81 -4.47 -15.01
CA ARG A 33 7.91 -5.48 -15.57
C ARG A 33 6.62 -4.86 -16.11
N LEU A 34 6.07 -3.91 -15.38
CA LEU A 34 4.85 -3.23 -15.81
C LEU A 34 5.10 -2.39 -17.04
N ALA A 35 6.23 -1.70 -17.09
CA ALA A 35 6.65 -0.92 -18.26
C ALA A 35 6.80 -1.82 -19.49
N ALA A 36 7.41 -2.99 -19.33
CA ALA A 36 7.60 -3.93 -20.44
C ALA A 36 6.27 -4.44 -21.00
N LEU A 37 5.26 -4.62 -20.17
CA LEU A 37 3.96 -5.13 -20.59
C LEU A 37 3.09 -4.09 -21.28
N ARG A 38 3.26 -2.81 -20.93
CA ARG A 38 2.31 -1.77 -21.32
C ARG A 38 2.93 -0.64 -22.13
N THR A 39 4.14 -0.84 -22.57
CA THR A 39 4.89 0.27 -23.18
C THR A 39 4.42 0.61 -24.57
N PRO A 40 3.83 1.80 -24.77
CA PRO A 40 3.94 2.43 -26.08
C PRO A 40 5.38 2.92 -26.20
N TYR A 41 6.22 2.18 -26.91
CA TYR A 41 7.65 2.47 -27.02
C TYR A 41 7.95 3.83 -27.67
N TRP A 42 6.95 4.46 -28.27
CA TRP A 42 7.08 5.81 -28.81
C TRP A 42 7.18 6.88 -27.73
N LEU A 43 6.85 6.56 -26.46
CA LEU A 43 6.93 7.53 -25.36
C LEU A 43 8.35 7.79 -24.87
N GLY A 44 9.28 6.85 -25.14
CA GLY A 44 10.61 6.92 -24.56
C GLY A 44 10.67 6.41 -23.13
N ASP A 45 11.87 6.04 -22.68
CA ASP A 45 12.07 5.31 -21.43
C ASP A 45 11.58 6.06 -20.19
N SER A 46 11.86 7.37 -20.12
CA SER A 46 11.48 8.17 -18.93
C SER A 46 9.97 8.28 -18.77
N ALA A 47 9.27 8.51 -19.88
CA ALA A 47 7.80 8.63 -19.84
C ALA A 47 7.15 7.29 -19.54
N VAL A 48 7.70 6.19 -20.06
CA VAL A 48 7.23 4.85 -19.79
C VAL A 48 7.36 4.53 -18.30
N ARG A 49 8.52 4.83 -17.72
CA ARG A 49 8.75 4.60 -16.29
C ARG A 49 7.82 5.43 -15.43
N LEU A 50 7.64 6.70 -15.77
CA LEU A 50 6.69 7.57 -15.06
C LEU A 50 5.28 7.01 -15.10
N HIS A 51 4.84 6.57 -16.27
CA HIS A 51 3.51 5.96 -16.43
C HIS A 51 3.38 4.67 -15.61
N ALA A 52 4.41 3.82 -15.61
CA ALA A 52 4.40 2.58 -14.83
C ALA A 52 4.26 2.87 -13.33
N LEU A 53 5.00 3.85 -12.81
CA LEU A 53 4.91 4.25 -11.40
C LEU A 53 3.52 4.80 -11.07
N ALA A 54 2.98 5.65 -11.93
CA ALA A 54 1.63 6.19 -11.74
C ALA A 54 0.58 5.07 -11.74
N SER A 55 0.76 4.08 -12.60
CA SER A 55 -0.14 2.92 -12.67
C SER A 55 -0.08 2.09 -11.39
N LEU A 56 1.10 1.89 -10.81
CA LEU A 56 1.24 1.18 -9.53
C LEU A 56 0.54 1.91 -8.40
N ILE A 57 0.68 3.24 -8.36
CA ILE A 57 -0.02 4.05 -7.36
C ILE A 57 -1.54 3.89 -7.50
N ALA A 58 -2.04 4.00 -8.72
CA ALA A 58 -3.47 3.89 -8.99
C ALA A 58 -4.00 2.50 -8.62
N GLN A 59 -3.28 1.44 -8.97
CA GLN A 59 -3.67 0.08 -8.66
C GLN A 59 -3.63 -0.19 -7.16
N ALA A 60 -2.61 0.28 -6.47
CA ALA A 60 -2.52 0.18 -5.01
C ALA A 60 -3.72 0.88 -4.36
N GLY A 61 -4.09 2.06 -4.87
CA GLY A 61 -5.27 2.79 -4.39
C GLY A 61 -6.57 2.01 -4.58
N GLN A 62 -6.66 1.19 -5.62
CA GLN A 62 -7.82 0.33 -5.85
C GLN A 62 -7.86 -0.87 -4.90
N LEU A 63 -6.70 -1.38 -4.50
CA LEU A 63 -6.61 -2.54 -3.61
C LEU A 63 -6.75 -2.19 -2.13
N LEU A 64 -6.36 -0.98 -1.74
CA LEU A 64 -6.36 -0.56 -0.34
C LEU A 64 -7.73 -0.64 0.35
N PRO A 65 -8.85 -0.22 -0.26
CA PRO A 65 -10.14 -0.31 0.44
C PRO A 65 -10.50 -1.72 0.88
N GLN A 66 -10.26 -2.71 0.03
CA GLN A 66 -10.54 -4.10 0.41
C GLN A 66 -9.58 -4.58 1.50
N ALA A 67 -8.30 -4.23 1.40
CA ALA A 67 -7.31 -4.60 2.41
C ALA A 67 -7.69 -3.99 3.78
N VAL A 68 -8.18 -2.75 3.79
CA VAL A 68 -8.65 -2.12 5.03
C VAL A 68 -9.88 -2.84 5.57
N ARG A 69 -10.84 -3.21 4.72
CA ARG A 69 -12.02 -3.98 5.16
C ARG A 69 -11.60 -5.31 5.77
N ASP A 70 -10.67 -5.99 5.15
CA ASP A 70 -10.15 -7.27 5.67
C ASP A 70 -9.48 -7.07 7.03
N ALA A 71 -8.71 -6.00 7.20
CA ALA A 71 -8.09 -5.67 8.47
C ALA A 71 -9.13 -5.37 9.55
N ARG A 72 -10.19 -4.63 9.20
CA ARG A 72 -11.29 -4.36 10.14
C ARG A 72 -12.03 -5.63 10.52
N ASP A 73 -12.21 -6.55 9.58
CA ASP A 73 -12.83 -7.85 9.86
C ASP A 73 -11.98 -8.68 10.84
N GLN A 74 -10.68 -8.48 10.86
CA GLN A 74 -9.76 -9.07 11.83
C GLN A 74 -9.64 -8.26 13.11
N GLU A 75 -10.54 -7.30 13.31
CA GLU A 75 -10.64 -6.50 14.53
C GLU A 75 -9.49 -5.50 14.73
N LEU A 76 -8.76 -5.15 13.68
CA LEU A 76 -7.80 -4.06 13.78
C LEU A 76 -8.55 -2.74 14.04
N THR A 77 -8.00 -1.94 14.95
CA THR A 77 -8.55 -0.62 15.26
C THR A 77 -8.16 0.39 14.18
N TRP A 78 -8.86 1.51 14.14
CA TRP A 78 -8.49 2.59 13.23
C TRP A 78 -7.11 3.18 13.56
N ASP A 79 -6.71 3.16 14.84
CA ASP A 79 -5.35 3.54 15.23
C ASP A 79 -4.31 2.62 14.60
N GLN A 80 -4.53 1.31 14.65
CA GLN A 80 -3.62 0.33 14.06
C GLN A 80 -3.55 0.46 12.54
N ILE A 81 -4.70 0.61 11.90
CA ILE A 81 -4.76 0.80 10.45
C ILE A 81 -4.05 2.09 10.05
N GLY A 82 -4.26 3.17 10.81
CA GLY A 82 -3.58 4.44 10.56
C GLY A 82 -2.06 4.30 10.67
N GLU A 83 -1.57 3.57 11.65
CA GLU A 83 -0.13 3.31 11.79
C GLU A 83 0.42 2.59 10.55
N LEU A 84 -0.26 1.55 10.10
CA LEU A 84 0.17 0.79 8.92
C LEU A 84 0.17 1.62 7.64
N LEU A 85 -0.75 2.56 7.53
CA LEU A 85 -0.86 3.45 6.37
C LEU A 85 -0.07 4.76 6.53
N ASN A 86 0.48 5.01 7.71
CA ASN A 86 1.16 6.25 8.06
C ASN A 86 0.25 7.48 7.95
N ILE A 87 -0.98 7.35 8.43
CA ILE A 87 -1.97 8.43 8.52
C ILE A 87 -2.64 8.36 9.89
N SER A 88 -3.37 9.41 10.26
CA SER A 88 -4.11 9.41 11.51
C SER A 88 -5.28 8.44 11.49
N ALA A 89 -5.71 7.98 12.66
CA ALA A 89 -6.90 7.14 12.79
C ALA A 89 -8.12 7.82 12.21
N ALA A 90 -8.28 9.12 12.46
CA ALA A 90 -9.41 9.89 11.94
C ALA A 90 -9.40 9.93 10.40
N THR A 91 -8.23 10.12 9.81
CA THR A 91 -8.09 10.13 8.34
C THR A 91 -8.41 8.75 7.77
N ALA A 92 -7.90 7.69 8.38
CA ALA A 92 -8.17 6.32 7.94
C ALA A 92 -9.68 6.01 8.00
N ALA A 93 -10.31 6.35 9.11
CA ALA A 93 -11.75 6.13 9.28
C ALA A 93 -12.55 6.91 8.25
N ARG A 94 -12.20 8.18 8.04
CA ARG A 94 -12.91 9.01 7.07
C ARG A 94 -12.80 8.47 5.65
N ARG A 95 -11.63 7.97 5.26
CA ARG A 95 -11.39 7.47 3.90
C ARG A 95 -12.04 6.12 3.64
N TYR A 96 -12.06 5.25 4.64
CA TYR A 96 -12.35 3.83 4.40
C TYR A 96 -13.57 3.29 5.12
N ARG A 97 -14.13 4.01 6.10
CA ARG A 97 -15.23 3.47 6.92
C ARG A 97 -16.45 3.08 6.11
N ASN A 98 -16.86 3.88 5.17
CA ASN A 98 -18.10 3.72 4.42
C ASN A 98 -17.88 3.46 2.92
N LYS A 99 -16.69 3.02 2.56
CA LYS A 99 -16.42 2.67 1.15
C LYS A 99 -17.01 1.31 0.83
N PRO A 100 -17.81 1.18 -0.22
CA PRO A 100 -18.34 -0.12 -0.64
C PRO A 100 -17.24 -1.05 -1.12
#